data_59f302634467a9455aa67061276e8cda
#
_entry.id   59f302634467a9455aa67061276e8cda
#
_cell.length_a   1.000
_cell.length_b   1.000
_cell.length_c   1.000
_cell.angle_alpha   90.00
_cell.angle_beta   90.00
_cell.angle_gamma   90.00
#
_symmetry.space_group_name_H-M   'P 1'
#
loop_
_entity.id
_entity.type
_entity.pdbx_description
1 polymer ?
#
loop_
_entity_poly.entity_id
_entity_poly.type
_entity_poly.pdbx_seq_one_letter_code
_entity_poly.pdbx_strand_id
1 'polypeptide(L)'
;MSNPTYVQEYNAIVDVLSQYNEGGAKADSTLMKPAFNEQATLFGVDGDKLVGGAIQNLYDVIDNSFRPSPEARAAIVRIDIVGTAASARVDTDNVSGFRFTDFFNLLKVDGQWTIVSKIYH
;
A
#
# COMPACT_ATOMS: atom_id res chain seq x y z
N MET A 1 17.23 -24.51 8.29
CA MET A 1 16.04 -23.65 8.23
C MET A 1 15.24 -23.99 6.99
N SER A 2 13.95 -24.10 7.14
CA SER A 2 13.05 -24.30 6.01
C SER A 2 12.72 -22.94 5.36
N ASN A 3 12.50 -22.95 4.03
CA ASN A 3 12.01 -21.77 3.33
C ASN A 3 10.55 -21.53 3.72
N PRO A 4 10.09 -20.26 3.73
CA PRO A 4 8.69 -19.97 3.97
C PRO A 4 7.80 -20.62 2.92
N THR A 5 6.60 -21.05 3.36
CA THR A 5 5.59 -21.58 2.45
C THR A 5 4.88 -20.42 1.74
N TYR A 6 4.13 -20.74 0.69
CA TYR A 6 3.28 -19.75 0.02
C TYR A 6 2.31 -19.08 1.01
N VAL A 7 1.72 -19.86 1.93
CA VAL A 7 0.79 -19.30 2.94
C VAL A 7 1.51 -18.29 3.85
N GLN A 8 2.71 -18.60 4.26
CA GLN A 8 3.52 -17.67 5.09
C GLN A 8 3.87 -16.41 4.32
N GLU A 9 4.29 -16.53 3.06
CA GLU A 9 4.57 -15.38 2.20
C GLU A 9 3.31 -14.53 1.97
N TYR A 10 2.19 -15.17 1.68
CA TYR A 10 0.91 -14.50 1.48
C TYR A 10 0.52 -13.69 2.72
N ASN A 11 0.59 -14.31 3.89
CA ASN A 11 0.23 -13.64 5.15
C ASN A 11 1.18 -12.48 5.48
N ALA A 12 2.47 -12.61 5.16
CA ALA A 12 3.42 -11.52 5.35
C ALA A 12 3.06 -10.31 4.47
N ILE A 13 2.61 -10.53 3.23
CA ILE A 13 2.15 -9.47 2.36
C ILE A 13 0.84 -8.86 2.87
N VAL A 14 -0.08 -9.67 3.37
CA VAL A 14 -1.31 -9.17 4.01
C VAL A 14 -0.97 -8.21 5.14
N ASP A 15 0.02 -8.55 5.97
CA ASP A 15 0.45 -7.67 7.08
C ASP A 15 0.99 -6.33 6.56
N VAL A 16 1.79 -6.35 5.50
CA VAL A 16 2.32 -5.12 4.88
C VAL A 16 1.17 -4.25 4.35
N LEU A 17 0.24 -4.83 3.62
CA LEU A 17 -0.91 -4.10 3.06
C LEU A 17 -1.81 -3.57 4.17
N SER A 18 -1.94 -4.30 5.29
CA SER A 18 -2.75 -3.87 6.43
C SER A 18 -2.15 -2.63 7.12
N GLN A 19 -0.83 -2.50 7.16
CA GLN A 19 -0.17 -1.29 7.65
C GLN A 19 -0.54 -0.07 6.80
N TYR A 20 -0.56 -0.24 5.48
CA TYR A 20 -0.98 0.81 4.57
C TYR A 20 -2.44 1.20 4.83
N ASN A 21 -3.34 0.22 4.90
CA ASN A 21 -4.76 0.46 5.11
C ASN A 21 -5.02 1.17 6.46
N GLU A 22 -4.32 0.76 7.50
CA GLU A 22 -4.45 1.38 8.82
C GLU A 22 -3.99 2.84 8.80
N GLY A 23 -2.85 3.12 8.17
CA GLY A 23 -2.33 4.48 8.05
C GLY A 23 -3.28 5.40 7.30
N GLY A 24 -3.92 4.91 6.24
CA GLY A 24 -4.91 5.66 5.50
C GLY A 24 -6.17 5.93 6.34
N ALA A 25 -6.69 4.91 7.00
CA ALA A 25 -7.91 5.03 7.81
C ALA A 25 -7.71 5.97 9.00
N LYS A 26 -6.54 5.97 9.61
CA LYS A 26 -6.21 6.83 10.77
C LYS A 26 -5.60 8.17 10.38
N ALA A 27 -5.37 8.41 9.09
CA ALA A 27 -4.73 9.62 8.58
C ALA A 27 -3.37 9.87 9.26
N ASP A 28 -2.58 8.82 9.38
CA ASP A 28 -1.29 8.83 10.07
C ASP A 28 -0.26 8.07 9.25
N SER A 29 0.62 8.79 8.58
CA SER A 29 1.64 8.19 7.71
C SER A 29 2.64 7.33 8.47
N THR A 30 2.85 7.56 9.76
CA THR A 30 3.79 6.76 10.55
C THR A 30 3.37 5.29 10.62
N LEU A 31 2.07 5.01 10.50
CA LEU A 31 1.54 3.65 10.54
C LEU A 31 1.77 2.91 9.21
N MET A 32 1.90 3.62 8.09
CA MET A 32 2.10 3.01 6.78
C MET A 32 3.56 3.03 6.30
N LYS A 33 4.40 3.91 6.84
CA LYS A 33 5.81 3.99 6.44
C LYS A 33 6.55 2.65 6.48
N PRO A 34 6.36 1.79 7.50
CA PRO A 34 7.05 0.50 7.52
C PRO A 34 6.72 -0.42 6.35
N ALA A 35 5.57 -0.21 5.69
CA ALA A 35 5.14 -1.02 4.55
C ALA A 35 5.90 -0.67 3.26
N PHE A 36 6.47 0.52 3.16
CA PHE A 36 7.07 1.03 1.94
C PHE A 36 8.59 1.06 2.01
N ASN A 37 9.21 0.71 0.89
CA ASN A 37 10.63 0.99 0.70
C ASN A 37 10.81 2.52 0.58
N GLU A 38 11.94 3.04 1.06
CA GLU A 38 12.21 4.47 0.97
C GLU A 38 12.32 4.99 -0.47
N GLN A 39 12.63 4.10 -1.43
CA GLN A 39 12.71 4.41 -2.85
C GLN A 39 11.37 4.24 -3.57
N ALA A 40 10.30 3.90 -2.86
CA ALA A 40 8.99 3.65 -3.45
C ALA A 40 8.45 4.91 -4.13
N THR A 41 7.60 4.67 -5.13
CA THR A 41 6.90 5.72 -5.86
C THR A 41 5.41 5.49 -5.82
N LEU A 42 4.64 6.56 -6.06
CA LEU A 42 3.22 6.46 -6.33
C LEU A 42 2.87 7.34 -7.53
N PHE A 43 1.94 6.85 -8.37
CA PHE A 43 1.46 7.60 -9.52
C PHE A 43 -0.02 7.34 -9.75
N GLY A 44 -0.71 8.36 -10.22
CA GLY A 44 -2.09 8.27 -10.69
C GLY A 44 -2.32 9.23 -11.85
N VAL A 45 -3.56 9.32 -12.29
CA VAL A 45 -3.96 10.23 -13.36
C VAL A 45 -4.99 11.20 -12.81
N ASP A 46 -4.75 12.49 -12.98
CA ASP A 46 -5.68 13.56 -12.64
C ASP A 46 -6.07 14.29 -13.93
N GLY A 47 -7.33 14.14 -14.33
CA GLY A 47 -7.74 14.50 -15.70
C GLY A 47 -6.98 13.62 -16.69
N ASP A 48 -6.15 14.25 -17.53
CA ASP A 48 -5.30 13.52 -18.48
C ASP A 48 -3.82 13.54 -18.09
N LYS A 49 -3.49 13.99 -16.89
CA LYS A 49 -2.10 14.23 -16.49
C LYS A 49 -1.61 13.21 -15.48
N LEU A 50 -0.37 12.78 -15.66
CA LEU A 50 0.32 11.97 -14.68
C LEU A 50 0.65 12.84 -13.46
N VAL A 51 0.26 12.36 -12.27
CA VAL A 51 0.58 12.99 -11.00
C VAL A 51 1.22 11.96 -10.08
N GLY A 52 2.11 12.41 -9.20
CA GLY A 52 2.76 11.54 -8.24
C GLY A 52 4.25 11.82 -8.13
N GLY A 53 5.02 10.80 -7.80
CA GLY A 53 6.46 10.89 -7.59
C GLY A 53 6.91 10.00 -6.44
N ALA A 54 7.87 10.50 -5.65
CA ALA A 54 8.37 9.78 -4.48
C ALA A 54 7.26 9.53 -3.46
N ILE A 55 7.37 8.42 -2.74
CA ILE A 55 6.35 8.03 -1.74
C ILE A 55 6.14 9.08 -0.65
N GLN A 56 7.11 9.95 -0.42
CA GLN A 56 6.95 11.05 0.54
C GLN A 56 5.74 11.92 0.21
N ASN A 57 5.40 12.06 -1.09
CA ASN A 57 4.21 12.82 -1.49
C ASN A 57 2.92 12.22 -0.93
N LEU A 58 2.85 10.89 -0.83
CA LEU A 58 1.70 10.23 -0.19
C LEU A 58 1.64 10.57 1.29
N TYR A 59 2.77 10.49 1.99
CA TYR A 59 2.81 10.78 3.42
C TYR A 59 2.35 12.21 3.71
N ASP A 60 2.78 13.16 2.89
CA ASP A 60 2.39 14.56 3.04
C ASP A 60 0.88 14.74 2.86
N VAL A 61 0.29 14.07 1.88
CA VAL A 61 -1.17 14.13 1.65
C VAL A 61 -1.93 13.49 2.81
N ILE A 62 -1.48 12.33 3.29
CA ILE A 62 -2.12 11.63 4.41
C ILE A 62 -2.11 12.51 5.66
N ASP A 63 -0.94 13.10 5.97
CA ASP A 63 -0.78 13.85 7.21
C ASP A 63 -1.45 15.23 7.16
N ASN A 64 -1.51 15.86 5.99
CA ASN A 64 -1.97 17.25 5.86
C ASN A 64 -3.40 17.39 5.33
N SER A 65 -3.92 16.40 4.61
CA SER A 65 -5.18 16.54 3.88
C SER A 65 -6.22 15.49 4.23
N PHE A 66 -5.82 14.32 4.74
CA PHE A 66 -6.76 13.28 5.13
C PHE A 66 -7.21 13.49 6.57
N ARG A 67 -8.38 12.92 6.89
CA ARG A 67 -8.91 12.88 8.26
C ARG A 67 -9.10 11.43 8.71
N PRO A 68 -9.01 11.15 10.00
CA PRO A 68 -9.33 9.82 10.52
C PRO A 68 -10.73 9.38 10.09
N SER A 69 -10.84 8.13 9.65
CA SER A 69 -12.06 7.60 9.04
C SER A 69 -12.42 6.25 9.68
N PRO A 70 -13.12 6.26 10.83
CA PRO A 70 -13.48 4.99 11.49
C PRO A 70 -14.39 4.10 10.64
N GLU A 71 -15.11 4.70 9.69
CA GLU A 71 -15.99 4.00 8.76
C GLU A 71 -15.24 3.40 7.54
N ALA A 72 -13.94 3.59 7.44
CA ALA A 72 -13.15 3.06 6.31
C ALA A 72 -13.22 1.54 6.25
N ARG A 73 -13.30 1.03 5.04
CA ARG A 73 -13.31 -0.41 4.75
C ARG A 73 -12.28 -0.69 3.66
N ALA A 74 -11.59 -1.81 3.77
CA ALA A 74 -10.61 -2.24 2.79
C ALA A 74 -10.81 -3.71 2.44
N ALA A 75 -10.60 -4.03 1.18
CA ALA A 75 -10.58 -5.40 0.69
C ALA A 75 -9.29 -5.65 -0.10
N ILE A 76 -8.55 -6.67 0.29
CA ILE A 76 -7.43 -7.16 -0.51
C ILE A 76 -8.05 -8.08 -1.57
N VAL A 77 -8.11 -7.59 -2.79
CA VAL A 77 -8.81 -8.27 -3.88
C VAL A 77 -7.96 -9.41 -4.44
N ARG A 78 -6.66 -9.22 -4.51
CA ARG A 78 -5.75 -10.15 -5.16
C ARG A 78 -4.33 -9.94 -4.65
N ILE A 79 -3.60 -11.06 -4.51
CA ILE A 79 -2.16 -11.08 -4.28
C ILE A 79 -1.56 -12.16 -5.18
N ASP A 80 -0.59 -11.81 -6.01
CA ASP A 80 0.17 -12.73 -6.85
C ASP A 80 1.62 -12.73 -6.41
N ILE A 81 2.21 -13.91 -6.20
CA ILE A 81 3.57 -14.05 -5.70
C ILE A 81 4.36 -14.99 -6.59
N VAL A 82 5.53 -14.53 -7.03
CA VAL A 82 6.50 -15.37 -7.74
C VAL A 82 7.89 -15.07 -7.14
N GLY A 83 8.43 -16.02 -6.39
CA GLY A 83 9.76 -15.84 -5.77
C GLY A 83 9.80 -14.61 -4.86
N THR A 84 10.65 -13.65 -5.21
CA THR A 84 10.84 -12.43 -4.44
C THR A 84 10.01 -11.25 -4.95
N ALA A 85 9.09 -11.48 -5.90
CA ALA A 85 8.27 -10.42 -6.47
C ALA A 85 6.79 -10.72 -6.26
N ALA A 86 6.01 -9.67 -6.01
CA ALA A 86 4.58 -9.79 -5.83
C ALA A 86 3.84 -8.56 -6.35
N SER A 87 2.58 -8.76 -6.71
CA SER A 87 1.67 -7.67 -7.01
C SER A 87 0.35 -7.89 -6.28
N ALA A 88 -0.32 -6.79 -5.93
CA ALA A 88 -1.57 -6.85 -5.19
C ALA A 88 -2.50 -5.72 -5.59
N ARG A 89 -3.81 -5.96 -5.40
CA ARG A 89 -4.85 -4.95 -5.55
C ARG A 89 -5.60 -4.81 -4.24
N VAL A 90 -5.80 -3.56 -3.81
CA VAL A 90 -6.59 -3.22 -2.63
C VAL A 90 -7.65 -2.20 -3.02
N ASP A 91 -8.90 -2.48 -2.70
CA ASP A 91 -9.99 -1.52 -2.85
C ASP A 91 -10.35 -0.98 -1.47
N THR A 92 -10.56 0.34 -1.38
CA THR A 92 -10.94 0.99 -0.12
C THR A 92 -12.16 1.87 -0.32
N ASP A 93 -13.01 1.91 0.72
CA ASP A 93 -14.18 2.77 0.79
C ASP A 93 -14.07 3.69 2.01
N ASN A 94 -14.56 4.91 1.86
CA ASN A 94 -14.70 5.86 2.97
C ASN A 94 -13.39 6.22 3.67
N VAL A 95 -12.30 6.30 2.92
CA VAL A 95 -11.02 6.81 3.44
C VAL A 95 -11.00 8.32 3.23
N SER A 96 -11.18 9.09 4.29
CA SER A 96 -11.37 10.55 4.23
C SER A 96 -12.50 10.94 3.25
N GLY A 97 -13.56 10.11 3.17
CA GLY A 97 -14.68 10.29 2.26
C GLY A 97 -14.43 9.84 0.83
N PHE A 98 -13.24 9.31 0.53
CA PHE A 98 -12.88 8.87 -0.81
C PHE A 98 -12.97 7.36 -0.94
N ARG A 99 -13.02 6.94 -2.20
CA ARG A 99 -12.98 5.55 -2.64
C ARG A 99 -11.78 5.41 -3.58
N PHE A 100 -10.93 4.39 -3.31
CA PHE A 100 -9.74 4.16 -4.12
C PHE A 100 -9.63 2.71 -4.54
N THR A 101 -8.99 2.49 -5.69
CA THR A 101 -8.37 1.23 -6.06
C THR A 101 -6.87 1.45 -6.15
N ASP A 102 -6.11 0.65 -5.42
CA ASP A 102 -4.65 0.70 -5.40
C ASP A 102 -4.06 -0.57 -5.96
N PHE A 103 -3.08 -0.44 -6.86
CA PHE A 103 -2.25 -1.54 -7.32
C PHE A 103 -0.85 -1.38 -6.73
N PHE A 104 -0.36 -2.43 -6.09
CA PHE A 104 0.94 -2.43 -5.44
C PHE A 104 1.87 -3.43 -6.10
N ASN A 105 3.13 -3.05 -6.24
CA ASN A 105 4.21 -3.97 -6.54
C ASN A 105 5.13 -4.04 -5.32
N LEU A 106 5.48 -5.27 -4.94
CA LEU A 106 6.30 -5.55 -3.76
C LEU A 106 7.49 -6.41 -4.14
N LEU A 107 8.57 -6.23 -3.40
CA LEU A 107 9.77 -7.07 -3.50
C LEU A 107 10.13 -7.57 -2.10
N LYS A 108 10.70 -8.77 -2.04
CA LYS A 108 11.24 -9.33 -0.79
C LYS A 108 12.72 -8.97 -0.72
N VAL A 109 13.07 -8.09 0.20
CA VAL A 109 14.43 -7.57 0.39
C VAL A 109 14.88 -7.91 1.80
N ASP A 110 16.03 -8.58 1.90
CA ASP A 110 16.57 -9.02 3.21
C ASP A 110 15.55 -9.77 4.05
N GLY A 111 14.80 -10.66 3.40
CA GLY A 111 13.80 -11.50 4.03
C GLY A 111 12.48 -10.83 4.36
N GLN A 112 12.27 -9.57 3.96
CA GLN A 112 11.05 -8.83 4.26
C GLN A 112 10.40 -8.25 3.02
N TRP A 113 9.07 -8.35 2.94
CA TRP A 113 8.31 -7.75 1.85
C TRP A 113 8.20 -6.24 2.06
N THR A 114 8.43 -5.49 0.99
CA THR A 114 8.35 -4.03 0.99
C THR A 114 7.68 -3.56 -0.31
N ILE A 115 6.80 -2.56 -0.20
CA ILE A 115 6.16 -1.96 -1.37
C ILE A 115 7.15 -1.04 -2.07
N VAL A 116 7.33 -1.23 -3.37
CA VAL A 116 8.22 -0.40 -4.19
C VAL A 116 7.47 0.50 -5.15
N SER A 117 6.19 0.21 -5.43
CA SER A 117 5.39 0.97 -6.37
C SER A 117 3.91 0.90 -5.99
N LYS A 118 3.24 2.03 -6.04
CA LYS A 118 1.79 2.14 -5.91
C LYS A 118 1.26 2.96 -7.06
N ILE A 119 0.25 2.45 -7.77
CA ILE A 119 -0.56 3.25 -8.68
C ILE A 119 -2.00 3.19 -8.21
N TYR A 120 -2.76 4.23 -8.49
CA TYR A 120 -4.11 4.34 -7.92
C TYR A 120 -5.11 4.98 -8.88
N HIS A 121 -6.36 4.65 -8.59
CA HIS A 121 -7.52 5.25 -9.27
C HIS A 121 -8.56 5.65 -8.24
#